data_44d52665e91d0909e0518da815640289
#
_entry.id   44d52665e91d0909e0518da815640289
#
_cell.length_a   1.000
_cell.length_b   1.000
_cell.length_c   1.000
_cell.angle_alpha   90.00
_cell.angle_beta   90.00
_cell.angle_gamma   90.00
#
_symmetry.space_group_name_H-M   'P 1'
#
loop_
_entity.id
_entity.type
_entity.pdbx_description
1 polymer ?
#
loop_
_entity_poly.entity_id
_entity_poly.type
_entity_poly.pdbx_seq_one_letter_code
_entity_poly.pdbx_strand_id
1 'polypeptide(L)'
;MIGGHWEVVVVGGRIAGASTAWALAPYAQRILVLDASRPTAFWPQQSTWDRDGNLAWAELGLLETVLACGAPRTYGDTQRIGEDVVERVYPRVDAYSYRMSVPREVLDPALLAAARSRGNVTVLRPARVRDLTIDAGRVRGATVRHGGVDSRVTCDLLVLADGRLSHNAQRVGAGAYRVVESPWFALLAYYENLPLPTDRSYFSLQDRSVLISTPCGDKQWCVALDLHQSLIDETGRHPARSYERMVRDDPRLGPAVAVGRRSTSIGGAGRMRMLRRPMSGPGWCLVGDAGYHLDPVTAQGTRAALVTARILRDRVAGAGRVVGADLTGLTDERDAALEADWAYTEQIVRG
;
A
#
# COMPACT_ATOMS: atom_id res chain seq x y z
N MET A 1 9.64 6.20 28.68
CA MET A 1 10.87 6.06 27.86
C MET A 1 10.67 4.87 26.93
N ILE A 2 10.98 5.02 25.64
CA ILE A 2 10.86 3.98 24.60
C ILE A 2 12.06 3.03 24.55
N GLY A 3 13.14 3.32 25.29
CA GLY A 3 14.33 2.49 25.36
C GLY A 3 14.03 1.09 25.88
N GLY A 4 14.87 0.13 25.52
CA GLY A 4 14.79 -1.25 25.96
C GLY A 4 14.77 -2.23 24.81
N HIS A 5 14.55 -3.51 25.13
CA HIS A 5 14.52 -4.59 24.17
C HIS A 5 13.08 -4.89 23.71
N TRP A 6 12.93 -5.13 22.42
CA TRP A 6 11.71 -5.55 21.73
C TRP A 6 12.01 -6.79 20.89
N GLU A 7 11.16 -7.78 20.87
CA GLU A 7 11.38 -8.92 19.97
C GLU A 7 11.26 -8.47 18.52
N VAL A 8 10.27 -7.59 18.23
CA VAL A 8 10.08 -7.04 16.89
C VAL A 8 10.01 -5.51 16.96
N VAL A 9 10.75 -4.85 16.09
CA VAL A 9 10.56 -3.43 15.78
C VAL A 9 10.10 -3.31 14.33
N VAL A 10 8.94 -2.70 14.09
CA VAL A 10 8.37 -2.46 12.77
C VAL A 10 8.51 -0.99 12.43
N VAL A 11 9.16 -0.67 11.32
CA VAL A 11 9.36 0.70 10.82
C VAL A 11 8.36 0.99 9.71
N GLY A 12 7.38 1.83 10.00
CA GLY A 12 6.23 2.15 9.16
C GLY A 12 4.94 1.54 9.72
N GLY A 13 3.91 2.38 9.92
CA GLY A 13 2.63 1.99 10.51
C GLY A 13 1.47 1.96 9.51
N ARG A 14 1.76 1.91 8.21
CA ARG A 14 0.74 1.79 7.17
C ARG A 14 0.38 0.32 6.91
N ILE A 15 -0.35 0.01 5.81
CA ILE A 15 -0.84 -1.34 5.49
C ILE A 15 0.20 -2.42 5.79
N ALA A 16 1.39 -2.36 5.17
CA ALA A 16 2.40 -3.40 5.32
C ALA A 16 2.84 -3.58 6.78
N GLY A 17 3.21 -2.50 7.47
CA GLY A 17 3.71 -2.58 8.84
C GLY A 17 2.64 -2.90 9.87
N ALA A 18 1.46 -2.29 9.78
CA ALA A 18 0.36 -2.57 10.71
C ALA A 18 -0.13 -4.01 10.57
N SER A 19 -0.30 -4.50 9.33
CA SER A 19 -0.69 -5.90 9.08
C SER A 19 0.38 -6.89 9.52
N THR A 20 1.67 -6.55 9.36
CA THR A 20 2.76 -7.39 9.86
C THR A 20 2.79 -7.42 11.39
N ALA A 21 2.63 -6.28 12.06
CA ALA A 21 2.57 -6.23 13.53
C ALA A 21 1.39 -7.05 14.08
N TRP A 22 0.21 -6.93 13.45
CA TRP A 22 -0.95 -7.77 13.76
C TRP A 22 -0.65 -9.25 13.61
N ALA A 23 -0.08 -9.64 12.46
CA ALA A 23 0.18 -11.02 12.10
C ALA A 23 1.25 -11.70 12.96
N LEU A 24 2.27 -10.93 13.41
CA LEU A 24 3.34 -11.42 14.27
C LEU A 24 3.00 -11.39 15.76
N ALA A 25 1.94 -10.68 16.18
CA ALA A 25 1.58 -10.54 17.58
C ALA A 25 1.42 -11.87 18.34
N PRO A 26 0.87 -12.95 17.77
CA PRO A 26 0.79 -14.25 18.45
C PRO A 26 2.15 -14.91 18.74
N TYR A 27 3.21 -14.48 18.07
CA TYR A 27 4.53 -15.13 18.07
C TYR A 27 5.64 -14.28 18.71
N ALA A 28 5.29 -13.13 19.27
CA ALA A 28 6.22 -12.22 19.95
C ALA A 28 5.61 -11.70 21.24
N GLN A 29 6.42 -11.49 22.27
CA GLN A 29 5.94 -10.92 23.53
C GLN A 29 5.80 -9.39 23.46
N ARG A 30 6.67 -8.72 22.68
CA ARG A 30 6.71 -7.27 22.57
C ARG A 30 7.02 -6.81 21.15
N ILE A 31 6.10 -6.07 20.57
CA ILE A 31 6.24 -5.45 19.24
C ILE A 31 6.15 -3.95 19.36
N LEU A 32 7.11 -3.24 18.75
CA LEU A 32 7.11 -1.79 18.63
C LEU A 32 6.90 -1.38 17.18
N VAL A 33 5.85 -0.62 16.90
CA VAL A 33 5.61 -0.01 15.59
C VAL A 33 6.01 1.46 15.65
N LEU A 34 6.88 1.88 14.75
CA LEU A 34 7.41 3.23 14.61
C LEU A 34 6.85 3.86 13.33
N ASP A 35 5.99 4.85 13.43
CA ASP A 35 5.45 5.56 12.27
C ASP A 35 5.88 7.02 12.27
N ALA A 36 6.53 7.44 11.18
CA ALA A 36 7.07 8.80 11.05
C ALA A 36 6.01 9.86 10.73
N SER A 37 4.82 9.45 10.29
CA SER A 37 3.74 10.38 9.91
C SER A 37 3.11 11.04 11.15
N ARG A 38 2.65 12.27 10.98
CA ARG A 38 1.79 12.91 11.99
C ARG A 38 0.36 12.37 11.85
N PRO A 39 -0.40 12.23 12.95
CA PRO A 39 -1.77 11.76 12.89
C PRO A 39 -2.69 12.58 11.96
N THR A 40 -2.39 13.88 11.82
CA THR A 40 -3.14 14.83 10.99
C THR A 40 -2.55 15.01 9.59
N ALA A 41 -1.44 14.35 9.26
CA ALA A 41 -0.85 14.44 7.93
C ALA A 41 -1.69 13.63 6.95
N PHE A 42 -2.52 14.33 6.19
CA PHE A 42 -3.31 13.78 5.11
C PHE A 42 -2.61 14.03 3.76
N TRP A 43 -2.50 12.98 2.98
CA TRP A 43 -2.14 13.03 1.58
C TRP A 43 -3.12 12.13 0.83
N PRO A 44 -3.80 12.61 -0.24
CA PRO A 44 -4.73 11.78 -0.97
C PRO A 44 -4.05 10.52 -1.47
N GLN A 45 -4.44 9.38 -0.93
CA GLN A 45 -3.97 8.05 -1.32
C GLN A 45 -5.11 7.07 -1.22
N GLN A 46 -5.21 6.22 -2.20
CA GLN A 46 -6.24 5.18 -2.29
C GLN A 46 -5.60 3.81 -2.17
N SER A 47 -6.32 2.90 -1.55
CA SER A 47 -6.03 1.47 -1.63
C SER A 47 -7.23 0.79 -2.25
N THR A 48 -6.98 0.15 -3.38
CA THR A 48 -7.98 -0.64 -4.12
C THR A 48 -7.45 -2.06 -4.24
N TRP A 49 -8.35 -3.02 -4.16
CA TRP A 49 -8.05 -4.43 -4.36
C TRP A 49 -9.29 -5.17 -4.82
N ASP A 50 -9.06 -6.33 -5.41
CA ASP A 50 -10.04 -7.26 -5.93
C ASP A 50 -10.20 -8.50 -5.01
N ARG A 51 -10.75 -9.57 -5.58
CA ARG A 51 -10.95 -10.86 -4.89
C ARG A 51 -9.69 -11.38 -4.20
N ASP A 52 -8.55 -11.33 -4.88
CA ASP A 52 -7.29 -11.88 -4.34
C ASP A 52 -6.75 -11.01 -3.20
N GLY A 53 -7.00 -9.71 -3.25
CA GLY A 53 -6.76 -8.81 -2.12
C GLY A 53 -7.69 -9.12 -0.93
N ASN A 54 -8.98 -9.41 -1.18
CA ASN A 54 -9.91 -9.82 -0.12
C ASN A 54 -9.47 -11.12 0.56
N LEU A 55 -9.02 -12.11 -0.23
CA LEU A 55 -8.45 -13.36 0.29
C LEU A 55 -7.21 -13.07 1.15
N ALA A 56 -6.30 -12.21 0.70
CA ALA A 56 -5.10 -11.86 1.47
C ALA A 56 -5.44 -11.17 2.81
N TRP A 57 -6.48 -10.32 2.84
CA TRP A 57 -7.01 -9.77 4.09
C TRP A 57 -7.59 -10.83 5.02
N ALA A 58 -8.36 -11.79 4.47
CA ALA A 58 -8.95 -12.90 5.22
C ALA A 58 -7.88 -13.84 5.79
N GLU A 59 -6.86 -14.19 5.03
CA GLU A 59 -5.73 -15.04 5.45
C GLU A 59 -4.93 -14.43 6.62
N LEU A 60 -4.87 -13.10 6.70
CA LEU A 60 -4.27 -12.39 7.83
C LEU A 60 -5.25 -12.16 8.99
N GLY A 61 -6.53 -12.48 8.84
CA GLY A 61 -7.56 -12.24 9.85
C GLY A 61 -7.90 -10.75 10.03
N LEU A 62 -7.72 -9.93 8.99
CA LEU A 62 -7.99 -8.49 8.99
C LEU A 62 -9.18 -8.07 8.12
N LEU A 63 -9.84 -9.03 7.43
CA LEU A 63 -10.93 -8.71 6.52
C LEU A 63 -12.07 -7.94 7.22
N GLU A 64 -12.51 -8.38 8.40
CA GLU A 64 -13.58 -7.71 9.15
C GLU A 64 -13.19 -6.27 9.54
N THR A 65 -11.93 -6.04 9.91
CA THR A 65 -11.41 -4.68 10.18
C THR A 65 -11.55 -3.78 8.95
N VAL A 66 -11.26 -4.33 7.78
CA VAL A 66 -11.34 -3.59 6.50
C VAL A 66 -12.78 -3.35 6.08
N LEU A 67 -13.66 -4.35 6.24
CA LEU A 67 -15.10 -4.21 5.97
C LEU A 67 -15.75 -3.16 6.87
N ALA A 68 -15.31 -3.06 8.12
CA ALA A 68 -15.77 -2.05 9.07
C ALA A 68 -15.37 -0.60 8.68
N CYS A 69 -14.45 -0.41 7.71
CA CYS A 69 -14.17 0.90 7.14
C CYS A 69 -15.33 1.48 6.31
N GLY A 70 -16.34 0.68 5.97
CA GLY A 70 -17.60 1.14 5.38
C GLY A 70 -17.53 1.48 3.89
N ALA A 71 -16.45 1.09 3.19
CA ALA A 71 -16.38 1.30 1.74
C ALA A 71 -17.33 0.35 0.99
N PRO A 72 -18.00 0.82 -0.08
CA PRO A 72 -18.88 -0.02 -0.89
C PRO A 72 -18.12 -1.19 -1.53
N ARG A 73 -18.83 -2.32 -1.68
CA ARG A 73 -18.37 -3.45 -2.49
C ARG A 73 -18.82 -3.23 -3.93
N THR A 74 -17.90 -3.28 -4.87
CA THR A 74 -18.22 -3.18 -6.29
C THR A 74 -18.16 -4.57 -6.94
N TYR A 75 -19.15 -4.87 -7.78
CA TYR A 75 -19.34 -6.19 -8.39
C TYR A 75 -19.16 -6.16 -9.91
N GLY A 76 -18.72 -5.04 -10.43
CA GLY A 76 -18.47 -4.84 -11.83
C GLY A 76 -17.81 -3.52 -12.13
N ASP A 77 -17.61 -3.25 -13.39
CA ASP A 77 -17.15 -1.97 -13.90
C ASP A 77 -17.84 -1.58 -15.21
N THR A 78 -17.86 -0.29 -15.46
CA THR A 78 -18.18 0.27 -16.77
C THR A 78 -16.86 0.74 -17.38
N GLN A 79 -16.51 0.23 -18.55
CA GLN A 79 -15.31 0.61 -19.29
C GLN A 79 -15.67 1.37 -20.54
N ARG A 80 -15.09 2.55 -20.69
CA ARG A 80 -15.12 3.32 -21.93
C ARG A 80 -13.79 3.15 -22.65
N ILE A 81 -13.83 2.68 -23.90
CA ILE A 81 -12.68 2.46 -24.77
C ILE A 81 -12.96 3.20 -26.10
N GLY A 82 -12.36 4.38 -26.28
CA GLY A 82 -12.75 5.27 -27.34
C GLY A 82 -14.22 5.74 -27.19
N GLU A 83 -15.08 5.42 -28.16
CA GLU A 83 -16.52 5.69 -28.11
C GLU A 83 -17.34 4.54 -27.52
N ASP A 84 -16.77 3.34 -27.46
CA ASP A 84 -17.44 2.16 -26.97
C ASP A 84 -17.56 2.15 -25.44
N VAL A 85 -18.70 1.69 -24.96
CA VAL A 85 -18.96 1.51 -23.53
C VAL A 85 -19.32 0.06 -23.25
N VAL A 86 -18.55 -0.59 -22.40
CA VAL A 86 -18.72 -1.99 -22.03
C VAL A 86 -19.02 -2.10 -20.53
N GLU A 87 -20.12 -2.77 -20.21
CA GLU A 87 -20.46 -3.13 -18.83
C GLU A 87 -19.90 -4.53 -18.53
N ARG A 88 -19.14 -4.64 -17.44
CA ARG A 88 -18.57 -5.91 -16.99
C ARG A 88 -19.12 -6.26 -15.61
N VAL A 89 -19.45 -7.51 -15.41
CA VAL A 89 -19.81 -8.07 -14.10
C VAL A 89 -18.73 -9.05 -13.68
N TYR A 90 -18.23 -8.91 -12.47
CA TYR A 90 -17.20 -9.82 -11.97
C TYR A 90 -17.80 -11.21 -11.69
N PRO A 91 -17.11 -12.29 -12.09
CA PRO A 91 -17.55 -13.64 -11.77
C PRO A 91 -17.68 -13.83 -10.26
N ARG A 92 -18.82 -14.31 -9.80
CA ARG A 92 -19.07 -14.63 -8.39
C ARG A 92 -18.69 -16.08 -8.11
N VAL A 93 -17.43 -16.33 -7.84
CA VAL A 93 -16.90 -17.69 -7.58
C VAL A 93 -16.90 -18.03 -6.08
N ASP A 94 -16.90 -17.04 -5.21
CA ASP A 94 -16.92 -17.17 -3.75
C ASP A 94 -17.38 -15.89 -3.04
N ALA A 95 -17.34 -15.88 -1.71
CA ALA A 95 -17.73 -14.74 -0.88
C ALA A 95 -16.80 -13.52 -1.01
N TYR A 96 -15.62 -13.67 -1.61
CA TYR A 96 -14.62 -12.63 -1.77
C TYR A 96 -14.69 -11.97 -3.15
N SER A 97 -15.59 -12.40 -4.04
CA SER A 97 -15.69 -11.98 -5.44
C SER A 97 -16.29 -10.58 -5.60
N TYR A 98 -15.61 -9.59 -5.06
CA TYR A 98 -15.92 -8.16 -5.20
C TYR A 98 -14.62 -7.33 -5.14
N ARG A 99 -14.69 -6.09 -5.60
CA ARG A 99 -13.62 -5.12 -5.43
C ARG A 99 -14.00 -4.12 -4.35
N MET A 100 -13.00 -3.61 -3.63
CA MET A 100 -13.16 -2.52 -2.66
C MET A 100 -12.09 -1.46 -2.88
N SER A 101 -12.46 -0.24 -2.52
CA SER A 101 -11.55 0.91 -2.49
C SER A 101 -11.73 1.64 -1.17
N VAL A 102 -10.68 1.78 -0.39
CA VAL A 102 -10.72 2.42 0.94
C VAL A 102 -9.70 3.56 1.00
N PRO A 103 -10.13 4.77 1.38
CA PRO A 103 -9.21 5.87 1.62
C PRO A 103 -8.20 5.52 2.71
N ARG A 104 -6.93 5.86 2.47
CA ARG A 104 -5.84 5.54 3.41
C ARG A 104 -5.99 6.25 4.75
N GLU A 105 -6.69 7.39 4.78
CA GLU A 105 -7.02 8.11 6.02
C GLU A 105 -7.95 7.33 6.95
N VAL A 106 -8.76 6.42 6.39
CA VAL A 106 -9.65 5.52 7.14
C VAL A 106 -8.95 4.18 7.41
N LEU A 107 -8.34 3.60 6.39
CA LEU A 107 -7.74 2.26 6.46
C LEU A 107 -6.52 2.20 7.40
N ASP A 108 -5.57 3.13 7.27
CA ASP A 108 -4.33 3.08 8.05
C ASP A 108 -4.57 3.18 9.57
N PRO A 109 -5.42 4.11 10.08
CA PRO A 109 -5.77 4.12 11.50
C PRO A 109 -6.49 2.85 11.98
N ALA A 110 -7.40 2.29 11.17
CA ALA A 110 -8.13 1.07 11.52
C ALA A 110 -7.17 -0.12 11.69
N LEU A 111 -6.22 -0.29 10.78
CA LEU A 111 -5.21 -1.35 10.86
C LEU A 111 -4.26 -1.16 12.06
N LEU A 112 -3.84 0.08 12.36
CA LEU A 112 -3.03 0.36 13.54
C LEU A 112 -3.81 0.10 14.83
N ALA A 113 -5.10 0.43 14.87
CA ALA A 113 -5.96 0.14 16.02
C ALA A 113 -6.12 -1.37 16.21
N ALA A 114 -6.35 -2.13 15.14
CA ALA A 114 -6.37 -3.58 15.17
C ALA A 114 -5.05 -4.16 15.68
N ALA A 115 -3.89 -3.70 15.19
CA ALA A 115 -2.60 -4.17 15.70
C ALA A 115 -2.45 -3.90 17.20
N ARG A 116 -2.80 -2.70 17.66
CA ARG A 116 -2.75 -2.34 19.10
C ARG A 116 -3.67 -3.19 19.99
N SER A 117 -4.82 -3.63 19.47
CA SER A 117 -5.77 -4.46 20.24
C SER A 117 -5.22 -5.84 20.63
N ARG A 118 -4.09 -6.24 20.05
CA ARG A 118 -3.36 -7.46 20.45
C ARG A 118 -2.75 -7.39 21.88
N GLY A 119 -2.67 -6.19 22.46
CA GLY A 119 -2.17 -5.98 23.82
C GLY A 119 -0.64 -5.93 23.95
N ASN A 120 0.09 -6.64 23.11
CA ASN A 120 1.57 -6.69 23.08
C ASN A 120 2.20 -5.80 21.98
N VAL A 121 1.38 -5.04 21.23
CA VAL A 121 1.81 -4.11 20.19
C VAL A 121 1.75 -2.68 20.71
N THR A 122 2.91 -2.02 20.79
CA THR A 122 3.03 -0.59 21.09
C THR A 122 3.23 0.20 19.80
N VAL A 123 2.47 1.27 19.60
CA VAL A 123 2.60 2.16 18.43
C VAL A 123 3.07 3.53 18.87
N LEU A 124 4.15 4.01 18.29
CA LEU A 124 4.68 5.37 18.48
C LEU A 124 4.53 6.18 17.20
N ARG A 125 3.87 7.34 17.33
CA ARG A 125 3.58 8.24 16.21
C ARG A 125 3.49 9.70 16.70
N PRO A 126 4.24 10.67 16.13
CA PRO A 126 5.28 10.48 15.13
C PRO A 126 6.58 9.93 15.74
N ALA A 127 7.16 8.92 15.11
CA ALA A 127 8.44 8.34 15.50
C ALA A 127 9.28 8.03 14.26
N ARG A 128 10.51 8.50 14.23
CA ARG A 128 11.38 8.37 13.06
C ARG A 128 12.67 7.63 13.40
N VAL A 129 12.98 6.59 12.66
CA VAL A 129 14.30 5.96 12.71
C VAL A 129 15.35 6.91 12.15
N ARG A 130 16.37 7.20 12.96
CA ARG A 130 17.50 8.06 12.63
C ARG A 130 18.66 7.25 12.12
N ASP A 131 18.90 6.11 12.75
CA ASP A 131 20.00 5.22 12.42
C ASP A 131 19.71 3.80 12.84
N LEU A 132 20.45 2.83 12.27
CA LEU A 132 20.36 1.42 12.62
C LEU A 132 21.57 0.99 13.45
N THR A 133 21.36 0.15 14.43
CA THR A 133 22.44 -0.51 15.17
C THR A 133 22.75 -1.84 14.49
N ILE A 134 23.92 -1.95 13.90
CA ILE A 134 24.40 -3.19 13.24
C ILE A 134 25.64 -3.65 13.99
N ASP A 135 25.64 -4.93 14.40
CA ASP A 135 26.74 -5.59 15.09
C ASP A 135 27.08 -6.90 14.37
N ALA A 136 28.34 -7.10 14.04
CA ALA A 136 28.84 -8.25 13.29
C ALA A 136 27.97 -8.58 12.04
N GLY A 137 27.56 -7.55 11.29
CA GLY A 137 26.74 -7.71 10.09
C GLY A 137 25.25 -8.00 10.35
N ARG A 138 24.82 -8.07 11.61
CA ARG A 138 23.43 -8.30 12.01
C ARG A 138 22.80 -7.04 12.57
N VAL A 139 21.57 -6.73 12.13
CA VAL A 139 20.77 -5.65 12.75
C VAL A 139 20.37 -6.07 14.15
N ARG A 140 20.62 -5.17 15.14
CA ARG A 140 20.35 -5.36 16.56
C ARG A 140 19.37 -4.33 17.13
N GLY A 141 19.00 -3.32 16.33
CA GLY A 141 18.12 -2.26 16.81
C GLY A 141 18.22 -0.99 15.98
N ALA A 142 17.74 0.11 16.57
CA ALA A 142 17.72 1.43 15.94
C ALA A 142 17.81 2.56 16.95
N THR A 143 18.26 3.73 16.48
CA THR A 143 18.07 5.01 17.16
C THR A 143 16.80 5.66 16.62
N VAL A 144 15.87 5.99 17.52
CA VAL A 144 14.52 6.50 17.20
C VAL A 144 14.36 7.89 17.78
N ARG A 145 13.94 8.83 16.95
CA ARG A 145 13.50 10.18 17.39
C ARG A 145 11.99 10.19 17.62
N HIS A 146 11.58 10.50 18.85
CA HIS A 146 10.19 10.68 19.23
C HIS A 146 10.09 11.81 20.28
N GLY A 147 9.13 12.73 20.13
CA GLY A 147 8.98 13.86 21.05
C GLY A 147 10.23 14.76 21.17
N GLY A 148 11.04 14.86 20.12
CA GLY A 148 12.28 15.64 20.13
C GLY A 148 13.50 14.93 20.74
N VAL A 149 13.32 13.75 21.34
CA VAL A 149 14.36 12.97 22.03
C VAL A 149 14.78 11.77 21.17
N ASP A 150 16.08 11.52 21.11
CA ASP A 150 16.65 10.31 20.51
C ASP A 150 16.78 9.22 21.60
N SER A 151 16.24 8.04 21.31
CA SER A 151 16.29 6.87 22.19
C SER A 151 16.80 5.66 21.42
N ARG A 152 17.59 4.81 22.06
CA ARG A 152 18.01 3.52 21.48
C ARG A 152 17.01 2.43 21.84
N VAL A 153 16.62 1.66 20.82
CA VAL A 153 15.85 0.41 20.98
C VAL A 153 16.67 -0.75 20.43
N THR A 154 16.63 -1.89 21.08
CA THR A 154 17.23 -3.14 20.57
C THR A 154 16.12 -4.10 20.14
N CYS A 155 16.41 -4.97 19.17
CA CYS A 155 15.44 -5.96 18.72
C CYS A 155 16.12 -7.23 18.21
N ASP A 156 15.34 -8.32 18.18
CA ASP A 156 15.73 -9.58 17.54
C ASP A 156 15.47 -9.55 16.05
N LEU A 157 14.35 -8.90 15.64
CA LEU A 157 13.94 -8.69 14.27
C LEU A 157 13.52 -7.24 14.01
N LEU A 158 14.15 -6.59 13.04
CA LEU A 158 13.73 -5.31 12.48
C LEU A 158 12.93 -5.54 11.20
N VAL A 159 11.65 -5.18 11.19
CA VAL A 159 10.81 -5.21 10.00
C VAL A 159 10.75 -3.82 9.38
N LEU A 160 11.24 -3.68 8.17
CA LEU A 160 11.23 -2.45 7.40
C LEU A 160 10.00 -2.42 6.48
N ALA A 161 9.05 -1.55 6.81
CA ALA A 161 7.79 -1.30 6.10
C ALA A 161 7.66 0.19 5.74
N ASP A 162 8.78 0.87 5.56
CA ASP A 162 8.89 2.33 5.39
C ASP A 162 8.71 2.79 3.93
N GLY A 163 8.16 1.89 3.08
CA GLY A 163 7.65 2.20 1.77
C GLY A 163 8.72 2.27 0.67
N ARG A 164 8.29 2.64 -0.54
CA ARG A 164 9.09 2.58 -1.78
C ARG A 164 10.41 3.36 -1.73
N LEU A 165 10.47 4.42 -0.93
CA LEU A 165 11.67 5.26 -0.74
C LEU A 165 12.49 4.84 0.48
N SER A 166 12.37 3.59 0.95
CA SER A 166 13.06 3.10 2.13
C SER A 166 14.57 3.39 2.09
N HIS A 167 15.00 4.34 2.91
CA HIS A 167 16.42 4.57 3.18
C HIS A 167 17.01 3.48 4.07
N ASN A 168 16.16 2.85 4.90
CA ASN A 168 16.62 1.81 5.80
C ASN A 168 16.96 0.52 5.03
N ALA A 169 16.27 0.22 3.92
CA ALA A 169 16.65 -0.88 3.03
C ALA A 169 18.08 -0.72 2.49
N GLN A 170 18.49 0.51 2.15
CA GLN A 170 19.86 0.80 1.72
C GLN A 170 20.86 0.62 2.87
N ARG A 171 20.51 1.05 4.11
CA ARG A 171 21.36 0.91 5.29
C ARG A 171 21.64 -0.53 5.66
N VAL A 172 20.70 -1.44 5.44
CA VAL A 172 20.90 -2.89 5.67
C VAL A 172 21.53 -3.60 4.46
N GLY A 173 21.94 -2.86 3.41
CA GLY A 173 22.56 -3.43 2.22
C GLY A 173 21.58 -4.14 1.28
N ALA A 174 20.26 -3.93 1.44
CA ALA A 174 19.25 -4.54 0.57
C ALA A 174 19.11 -3.74 -0.74
N GLY A 175 20.11 -3.85 -1.62
CA GLY A 175 20.08 -3.29 -2.97
C GLY A 175 18.97 -3.93 -3.82
N ALA A 176 18.39 -3.17 -4.76
CA ALA A 176 17.43 -3.74 -5.70
C ALA A 176 18.16 -4.60 -6.75
N TYR A 177 17.67 -5.81 -6.95
CA TYR A 177 18.21 -6.72 -7.98
C TYR A 177 17.36 -6.74 -9.26
N ARG A 178 16.15 -6.20 -9.22
CA ARG A 178 15.30 -5.96 -10.39
C ARG A 178 14.66 -4.59 -10.28
N VAL A 179 14.75 -3.80 -11.34
CA VAL A 179 14.17 -2.46 -11.44
C VAL A 179 13.56 -2.28 -12.81
N VAL A 180 12.36 -1.72 -12.86
CA VAL A 180 11.68 -1.29 -14.08
C VAL A 180 11.24 0.16 -13.88
N GLU A 181 11.72 1.06 -14.72
CA GLU A 181 11.29 2.46 -14.71
C GLU A 181 9.87 2.56 -15.29
N SER A 182 9.01 3.28 -14.61
CA SER A 182 7.65 3.53 -15.07
C SER A 182 7.53 4.91 -15.71
N PRO A 183 6.98 4.99 -16.91
CA PRO A 183 6.67 6.26 -17.55
C PRO A 183 5.33 6.85 -17.06
N TRP A 184 4.66 6.22 -16.12
CA TRP A 184 3.33 6.62 -15.67
C TRP A 184 3.38 7.52 -14.43
N PHE A 185 2.39 8.41 -14.37
CA PHE A 185 2.09 9.27 -13.23
C PHE A 185 0.68 8.93 -12.75
N ALA A 186 0.50 8.80 -11.46
CA ALA A 186 -0.80 8.63 -10.84
C ALA A 186 -1.20 9.92 -10.13
N LEU A 187 -2.35 10.47 -10.49
CA LEU A 187 -2.98 11.64 -9.87
C LEU A 187 -4.35 11.24 -9.34
N LEU A 188 -4.75 11.77 -8.20
CA LEU A 188 -6.09 11.50 -7.67
C LEU A 188 -6.61 12.63 -6.78
N ALA A 189 -7.94 12.70 -6.67
CA ALA A 189 -8.64 13.49 -5.67
C ALA A 189 -9.90 12.75 -5.23
N TYR A 190 -10.40 13.10 -4.04
CA TYR A 190 -11.70 12.63 -3.58
C TYR A 190 -12.81 13.63 -3.94
N TYR A 191 -13.97 13.06 -4.26
CA TYR A 191 -15.18 13.79 -4.57
C TYR A 191 -16.32 13.24 -3.73
N GLU A 192 -17.28 14.11 -3.42
CA GLU A 192 -18.49 13.79 -2.70
C GLU A 192 -19.72 14.03 -3.57
N ASN A 193 -20.76 13.22 -3.33
CA ASN A 193 -22.07 13.34 -3.95
C ASN A 193 -22.03 13.27 -5.49
N LEU A 194 -21.15 12.45 -6.06
CA LEU A 194 -21.23 12.17 -7.49
C LEU A 194 -22.50 11.35 -7.78
N PRO A 195 -23.27 11.70 -8.84
CA PRO A 195 -24.43 10.91 -9.27
C PRO A 195 -23.99 9.67 -10.07
N LEU A 196 -23.16 8.82 -9.45
CA LEU A 196 -22.60 7.61 -10.06
C LEU A 196 -23.04 6.40 -9.26
N PRO A 197 -23.18 5.21 -9.89
CA PRO A 197 -23.45 3.96 -9.21
C PRO A 197 -22.40 3.64 -8.15
N THR A 198 -22.82 3.09 -7.00
CA THR A 198 -21.92 2.68 -5.91
C THR A 198 -21.56 1.18 -5.96
N ASP A 199 -22.16 0.42 -6.85
CA ASP A 199 -21.93 -1.02 -7.02
C ASP A 199 -20.89 -1.38 -8.09
N ARG A 200 -20.34 -0.37 -8.77
CA ARG A 200 -19.34 -0.53 -9.84
C ARG A 200 -18.35 0.63 -9.91
N SER A 201 -17.19 0.34 -10.48
CA SER A 201 -16.21 1.36 -10.85
C SER A 201 -16.43 1.81 -12.29
N TYR A 202 -15.89 2.97 -12.64
CA TYR A 202 -15.83 3.47 -14.01
C TYR A 202 -14.39 3.61 -14.44
N PHE A 203 -14.08 3.16 -15.66
CA PHE A 203 -12.78 3.31 -16.31
C PHE A 203 -12.98 3.96 -17.67
N SER A 204 -12.22 5.01 -17.96
CA SER A 204 -12.08 5.57 -19.30
C SER A 204 -10.66 5.29 -19.78
N LEU A 205 -10.54 4.37 -20.73
CA LEU A 205 -9.29 3.86 -21.25
C LEU A 205 -8.95 4.60 -22.54
N GLN A 206 -7.83 5.27 -22.58
CA GLN A 206 -7.28 5.94 -23.76
C GLN A 206 -5.84 5.45 -23.95
N ASP A 207 -5.29 5.68 -25.13
CA ASP A 207 -3.97 5.17 -25.54
C ASP A 207 -2.87 5.36 -24.47
N ARG A 208 -2.81 6.55 -23.86
CA ARG A 208 -1.77 6.94 -22.88
C ARG A 208 -2.31 7.47 -21.56
N SER A 209 -3.57 7.17 -21.25
CA SER A 209 -4.17 7.54 -19.98
C SER A 209 -5.31 6.61 -19.56
N VAL A 210 -5.45 6.43 -18.25
CA VAL A 210 -6.57 5.70 -17.64
C VAL A 210 -7.19 6.60 -16.60
N LEU A 211 -8.44 6.99 -16.83
CA LEU A 211 -9.24 7.72 -15.85
C LEU A 211 -10.14 6.73 -15.11
N ILE A 212 -10.11 6.78 -13.79
CA ILE A 212 -10.78 5.80 -12.92
C ILE A 212 -11.66 6.54 -11.94
N SER A 213 -12.91 6.12 -11.78
CA SER A 213 -13.75 6.55 -10.66
C SER A 213 -14.23 5.33 -9.88
N THR A 214 -13.99 5.32 -8.58
CA THR A 214 -14.34 4.20 -7.70
C THR A 214 -15.03 4.73 -6.45
N PRO A 215 -16.19 4.18 -6.05
CA PRO A 215 -16.81 4.51 -4.77
C PRO A 215 -15.91 4.00 -3.63
N CYS A 216 -15.71 4.80 -2.60
CA CYS A 216 -14.74 4.50 -1.54
C CYS A 216 -15.23 4.84 -0.12
N GLY A 217 -16.45 5.34 0.02
CA GLY A 217 -17.07 5.66 1.29
C GLY A 217 -18.55 6.04 1.09
N ASP A 218 -19.22 6.46 2.17
CA ASP A 218 -20.57 6.98 2.04
C ASP A 218 -20.55 8.27 1.20
N LYS A 219 -21.21 8.22 0.04
CA LYS A 219 -21.27 9.31 -0.95
C LYS A 219 -19.88 9.87 -1.33
N GLN A 220 -18.83 9.07 -1.22
CA GLN A 220 -17.47 9.46 -1.56
C GLN A 220 -16.90 8.59 -2.68
N TRP A 221 -16.23 9.24 -3.62
CA TRP A 221 -15.54 8.62 -4.75
C TRP A 221 -14.07 9.06 -4.80
N CYS A 222 -13.20 8.12 -5.12
CA CYS A 222 -11.87 8.42 -5.59
C CYS A 222 -11.92 8.56 -7.12
N VAL A 223 -11.50 9.69 -7.65
CA VAL A 223 -11.26 9.89 -9.08
C VAL A 223 -9.75 9.93 -9.27
N ALA A 224 -9.21 8.94 -9.97
CA ALA A 224 -7.79 8.79 -10.25
C ALA A 224 -7.53 8.90 -11.76
N LEU A 225 -6.38 9.42 -12.11
CA LEU A 225 -5.87 9.52 -13.47
C LEU A 225 -4.46 8.96 -13.51
N ASP A 226 -4.28 7.84 -14.18
CA ASP A 226 -2.97 7.35 -14.58
C ASP A 226 -2.63 7.92 -15.95
N LEU A 227 -1.48 8.58 -16.05
CA LEU A 227 -1.10 9.40 -17.18
C LEU A 227 0.33 9.08 -17.61
N HIS A 228 0.54 8.75 -18.88
CA HIS A 228 1.87 8.56 -19.43
C HIS A 228 2.64 9.89 -19.46
N GLN A 229 3.94 9.86 -19.17
CA GLN A 229 4.80 11.05 -19.05
C GLN A 229 4.76 11.95 -20.30
N SER A 230 4.60 11.38 -21.52
CA SER A 230 4.54 12.16 -22.77
C SER A 230 3.38 13.15 -22.78
N LEU A 231 2.27 12.83 -22.12
CA LEU A 231 1.13 13.73 -22.04
C LEU A 231 1.33 14.85 -20.99
N ILE A 232 2.23 14.67 -20.02
CA ILE A 232 2.59 15.72 -19.07
C ILE A 232 3.46 16.77 -19.77
N ASP A 233 4.39 16.35 -20.63
CA ASP A 233 5.25 17.25 -21.37
C ASP A 233 4.46 18.10 -22.37
N GLU A 234 3.43 17.52 -23.01
CA GLU A 234 2.50 18.22 -23.92
C GLU A 234 1.59 19.21 -23.19
N THR A 235 1.24 18.95 -21.92
CA THR A 235 0.29 19.75 -21.14
C THR A 235 0.98 20.80 -20.26
N GLY A 236 2.30 20.86 -20.29
CA GLY A 236 3.10 21.79 -19.50
C GLY A 236 3.23 21.36 -18.01
N ARG A 237 4.01 22.13 -17.28
CA ARG A 237 4.50 21.82 -15.91
C ARG A 237 3.45 21.72 -14.79
N HIS A 238 2.16 21.54 -15.11
CA HIS A 238 1.07 21.53 -14.14
C HIS A 238 0.19 20.27 -14.23
N PRO A 239 0.63 19.14 -13.62
CA PRO A 239 -0.14 17.88 -13.64
C PRO A 239 -1.59 18.02 -13.15
N ALA A 240 -1.81 18.91 -12.18
CA ALA A 240 -3.16 19.17 -11.65
C ALA A 240 -4.12 19.77 -12.70
N ARG A 241 -3.62 20.64 -13.60
CA ARG A 241 -4.45 21.19 -14.70
C ARG A 241 -4.82 20.11 -15.71
N SER A 242 -3.90 19.21 -16.00
CA SER A 242 -4.16 18.07 -16.89
C SER A 242 -5.23 17.16 -16.29
N TYR A 243 -5.12 16.85 -15.00
CA TYR A 243 -6.13 16.10 -14.25
C TYR A 243 -7.49 16.77 -14.36
N GLU A 244 -7.60 18.07 -14.02
CA GLU A 244 -8.88 18.81 -14.04
C GLU A 244 -9.50 18.86 -15.45
N ARG A 245 -8.67 19.04 -16.49
CA ARG A 245 -9.14 19.03 -17.85
C ARG A 245 -9.67 17.66 -18.25
N MET A 246 -8.88 16.60 -18.07
CA MET A 246 -9.25 15.25 -18.49
C MET A 246 -10.47 14.72 -17.75
N VAL A 247 -10.61 15.02 -16.46
CA VAL A 247 -11.81 14.67 -15.68
C VAL A 247 -13.04 15.42 -16.20
N ARG A 248 -12.93 16.73 -16.47
CA ARG A 248 -14.03 17.55 -16.98
C ARG A 248 -14.45 17.16 -18.40
N ASP A 249 -13.49 16.83 -19.25
CA ASP A 249 -13.72 16.53 -20.67
C ASP A 249 -14.21 15.09 -20.87
N ASP A 250 -14.14 14.22 -19.83
CA ASP A 250 -14.71 12.87 -19.90
C ASP A 250 -16.25 12.92 -19.93
N PRO A 251 -16.91 12.25 -20.88
CA PRO A 251 -18.36 12.38 -21.10
C PRO A 251 -19.21 11.86 -19.95
N ARG A 252 -18.70 10.98 -19.09
CA ARG A 252 -19.40 10.46 -17.92
C ARG A 252 -19.02 11.20 -16.62
N LEU A 253 -17.72 11.40 -16.41
CA LEU A 253 -17.22 12.05 -15.20
C LEU A 253 -17.42 13.55 -15.22
N GLY A 254 -17.27 14.23 -16.38
CA GLY A 254 -17.42 15.67 -16.48
C GLY A 254 -18.74 16.18 -15.94
N PRO A 255 -19.90 15.67 -16.41
CA PRO A 255 -21.20 16.02 -15.84
C PRO A 255 -21.34 15.66 -14.37
N ALA A 256 -20.77 14.53 -13.92
CA ALA A 256 -20.86 14.09 -12.54
C ALA A 256 -20.07 15.01 -11.58
N VAL A 257 -18.84 15.38 -11.93
CA VAL A 257 -18.00 16.26 -11.09
C VAL A 257 -18.50 17.72 -11.10
N ALA A 258 -19.25 18.12 -12.13
CA ALA A 258 -19.85 19.45 -12.21
C ALA A 258 -20.96 19.68 -11.16
N VAL A 259 -21.65 18.62 -10.72
CA VAL A 259 -22.70 18.69 -9.69
C VAL A 259 -22.22 18.19 -8.32
N GLY A 260 -21.16 17.36 -8.30
CA GLY A 260 -20.50 16.93 -7.07
C GLY A 260 -19.54 17.97 -6.51
N ARG A 261 -18.86 17.62 -5.42
CA ARG A 261 -17.88 18.49 -4.76
C ARG A 261 -16.55 17.78 -4.61
N ARG A 262 -15.47 18.36 -5.13
CA ARG A 262 -14.11 17.87 -4.80
C ARG A 262 -13.81 18.19 -3.33
N SER A 263 -13.53 17.17 -2.53
CA SER A 263 -13.28 17.28 -1.09
C SER A 263 -11.81 17.39 -0.71
N THR A 264 -10.88 17.11 -1.65
CA THR A 264 -9.44 17.20 -1.40
C THR A 264 -8.71 17.99 -2.49
N SER A 265 -7.47 18.38 -2.19
CA SER A 265 -6.52 18.76 -3.23
C SER A 265 -6.20 17.55 -4.13
N ILE A 266 -5.70 17.83 -5.34
CA ILE A 266 -5.16 16.79 -6.22
C ILE A 266 -3.80 16.39 -5.67
N GLY A 267 -3.65 15.10 -5.36
CA GLY A 267 -2.39 14.49 -4.96
C GLY A 267 -1.90 13.53 -6.02
N GLY A 268 -0.64 13.11 -5.92
CA GLY A 268 -0.14 12.14 -6.87
C GLY A 268 1.34 11.83 -6.72
N ALA A 269 1.81 10.90 -7.54
CA ALA A 269 3.20 10.52 -7.65
C ALA A 269 3.54 10.26 -9.11
N GLY A 270 4.78 10.56 -9.48
CA GLY A 270 5.29 10.27 -10.81
C GLY A 270 6.70 9.74 -10.75
N ARG A 271 7.24 9.32 -11.90
CA ARG A 271 8.56 8.72 -12.05
C ARG A 271 8.77 7.60 -11.03
N MET A 272 7.81 6.68 -10.99
CA MET A 272 7.88 5.53 -10.11
C MET A 272 8.79 4.47 -10.71
N ARG A 273 9.27 3.59 -9.86
CA ARG A 273 10.05 2.43 -10.27
C ARG A 273 9.46 1.21 -9.61
N MET A 274 9.10 0.22 -10.39
CA MET A 274 8.93 -1.11 -9.84
C MET A 274 10.29 -1.63 -9.38
N LEU A 275 10.35 -2.27 -8.23
CA LEU A 275 11.61 -2.80 -7.72
C LEU A 275 11.41 -4.05 -6.88
N ARG A 276 12.41 -4.94 -6.95
CA ARG A 276 12.57 -6.07 -6.03
C ARG A 276 13.90 -5.95 -5.29
N ARG A 277 13.85 -6.16 -3.97
CA ARG A 277 15.01 -6.23 -3.08
C ARG A 277 14.99 -7.56 -2.34
N PRO A 278 16.12 -8.05 -1.80
CA PRO A 278 16.10 -9.18 -0.87
C PRO A 278 15.05 -8.94 0.23
N MET A 279 14.23 -9.95 0.52
CA MET A 279 13.18 -9.81 1.53
C MET A 279 13.71 -9.87 2.95
N SER A 280 14.82 -10.56 3.17
CA SER A 280 15.39 -10.74 4.50
C SER A 280 16.91 -10.78 4.50
N GLY A 281 17.47 -10.57 5.68
CA GLY A 281 18.88 -10.73 5.98
C GLY A 281 19.11 -10.79 7.50
N PRO A 282 20.37 -10.77 7.96
CA PRO A 282 20.67 -10.95 9.36
C PRO A 282 20.00 -9.90 10.26
N GLY A 283 18.94 -10.30 10.98
CA GLY A 283 18.19 -9.47 11.92
C GLY A 283 17.21 -8.47 11.31
N TRP A 284 16.90 -8.57 10.02
CA TRP A 284 15.94 -7.70 9.36
C TRP A 284 15.10 -8.42 8.29
N CYS A 285 13.93 -7.83 8.00
CA CYS A 285 13.05 -8.23 6.92
C CYS A 285 12.41 -7.00 6.27
N LEU A 286 12.19 -7.02 4.94
CA LEU A 286 11.47 -6.00 4.18
C LEU A 286 10.06 -6.50 3.86
N VAL A 287 9.03 -5.67 4.10
CA VAL A 287 7.64 -5.97 3.75
C VAL A 287 7.01 -4.84 2.96
N GLY A 288 6.07 -5.17 2.07
CA GLY A 288 5.43 -4.21 1.17
C GLY A 288 6.44 -3.49 0.28
N ASP A 289 6.14 -2.23 -0.05
CA ASP A 289 6.90 -1.42 -1.01
C ASP A 289 8.38 -1.22 -0.63
N ALA A 290 8.77 -1.44 0.61
CA ALA A 290 10.17 -1.36 1.03
C ALA A 290 11.02 -2.45 0.36
N GLY A 291 10.45 -3.62 0.10
CA GLY A 291 11.12 -4.77 -0.52
C GLY A 291 10.60 -5.16 -1.90
N TYR A 292 9.34 -4.83 -2.19
CA TYR A 292 8.66 -5.21 -3.43
C TYR A 292 7.63 -4.14 -3.81
N HIS A 293 8.01 -3.27 -4.74
CA HIS A 293 7.16 -2.17 -5.18
C HIS A 293 6.69 -2.39 -6.62
N LEU A 294 5.39 -2.34 -6.81
CA LEU A 294 4.71 -2.36 -8.11
C LEU A 294 4.24 -0.96 -8.49
N ASP A 295 4.10 -0.71 -9.79
CA ASP A 295 3.42 0.48 -10.28
C ASP A 295 1.93 0.45 -9.86
N PRO A 296 1.36 1.56 -9.41
CA PRO A 296 -0.04 1.61 -8.96
C PRO A 296 -1.07 1.39 -10.08
N VAL A 297 -0.68 1.45 -11.35
CA VAL A 297 -1.57 1.30 -12.52
C VAL A 297 -2.41 0.00 -12.47
N THR A 298 -1.91 -1.06 -11.84
CA THR A 298 -2.61 -2.34 -11.68
C THR A 298 -3.28 -2.52 -10.32
N ALA A 299 -3.11 -1.58 -9.37
CA ALA A 299 -3.65 -1.63 -8.01
C ALA A 299 -3.22 -2.86 -7.17
N GLN A 300 -2.11 -3.55 -7.51
CA GLN A 300 -1.65 -4.77 -6.84
C GLN A 300 -0.78 -4.52 -5.58
N GLY A 301 -0.41 -3.27 -5.28
CA GLY A 301 0.49 -2.93 -4.16
C GLY A 301 -0.06 -3.36 -2.79
N THR A 302 -1.37 -3.26 -2.56
CA THR A 302 -2.00 -3.71 -1.30
C THR A 302 -1.88 -5.22 -1.13
N ARG A 303 -2.22 -6.00 -2.17
CA ARG A 303 -2.08 -7.46 -2.15
C ARG A 303 -0.62 -7.87 -1.91
N ALA A 304 0.32 -7.27 -2.61
CA ALA A 304 1.75 -7.54 -2.42
C ALA A 304 2.21 -7.28 -0.98
N ALA A 305 1.75 -6.20 -0.35
CA ALA A 305 2.06 -5.90 1.05
C ALA A 305 1.53 -6.98 2.01
N LEU A 306 0.32 -7.48 1.79
CA LEU A 306 -0.30 -8.52 2.61
C LEU A 306 0.37 -9.88 2.41
N VAL A 307 0.69 -10.24 1.17
CA VAL A 307 1.41 -11.48 0.85
C VAL A 307 2.78 -11.50 1.53
N THR A 308 3.52 -10.39 1.48
CA THR A 308 4.83 -10.31 2.18
C THR A 308 4.69 -10.43 3.69
N ALA A 309 3.65 -9.82 4.28
CA ALA A 309 3.35 -9.95 5.72
C ALA A 309 2.97 -11.40 6.09
N ARG A 310 2.17 -12.07 5.24
CA ARG A 310 1.77 -13.47 5.42
C ARG A 310 2.96 -14.41 5.35
N ILE A 311 3.80 -14.28 4.33
CA ILE A 311 5.01 -15.11 4.17
C ILE A 311 5.91 -15.00 5.41
N LEU A 312 6.14 -13.79 5.93
CA LEU A 312 6.90 -13.61 7.15
C LEU A 312 6.21 -14.26 8.37
N ARG A 313 4.89 -14.07 8.51
CA ARG A 313 4.11 -14.71 9.59
C ARG A 313 4.21 -16.23 9.53
N ASP A 314 4.03 -16.83 8.36
CA ASP A 314 4.01 -18.29 8.20
C ASP A 314 5.36 -18.90 8.55
N ARG A 315 6.45 -18.21 8.16
CA ARG A 315 7.81 -18.61 8.54
C ARG A 315 8.04 -18.56 10.05
N VAL A 316 7.59 -17.49 10.70
CA VAL A 316 7.68 -17.32 12.15
C VAL A 316 6.76 -18.29 12.87
N ALA A 317 5.56 -18.53 12.34
CA ALA A 317 4.59 -19.50 12.91
C ALA A 317 5.17 -20.93 12.89
N GLY A 318 5.85 -21.33 11.82
CA GLY A 318 6.54 -22.62 11.74
C GLY A 318 7.64 -22.80 12.78
N ALA A 319 8.26 -21.71 13.22
CA ALA A 319 9.25 -21.70 14.31
C ALA A 319 8.60 -21.54 15.72
N GLY A 320 7.30 -21.27 15.79
CA GLY A 320 6.55 -21.01 17.02
C GLY A 320 6.82 -19.67 17.68
N ARG A 321 7.85 -18.95 17.26
CA ARG A 321 8.26 -17.63 17.80
C ARG A 321 9.15 -16.88 16.83
N VAL A 322 9.23 -15.54 17.01
CA VAL A 322 10.10 -14.68 16.19
C VAL A 322 11.58 -14.97 16.45
N VAL A 323 11.94 -15.12 17.72
CA VAL A 323 13.35 -15.30 18.11
C VAL A 323 13.89 -16.64 17.59
N GLY A 324 14.91 -16.57 16.74
CA GLY A 324 15.53 -17.77 16.16
C GLY A 324 14.82 -18.33 14.91
N ALA A 325 13.77 -17.67 14.42
CA ALA A 325 13.15 -18.03 13.15
C ALA A 325 14.17 -17.90 12.00
N ASP A 326 14.28 -18.95 11.18
CA ASP A 326 15.11 -18.92 9.98
C ASP A 326 14.36 -18.21 8.85
N LEU A 327 14.86 -17.05 8.43
CA LEU A 327 14.28 -16.23 7.36
C LEU A 327 14.98 -16.47 6.00
N THR A 328 15.77 -17.51 5.88
CA THR A 328 16.43 -17.88 4.60
C THR A 328 15.37 -18.29 3.56
N GLY A 329 15.57 -17.91 2.31
CA GLY A 329 14.68 -18.27 1.20
C GLY A 329 13.39 -17.44 1.09
N LEU A 330 13.12 -16.50 2.01
CA LEU A 330 11.91 -15.64 1.92
C LEU A 330 11.84 -14.81 0.62
N THR A 331 13.00 -14.46 0.06
CA THR A 331 13.06 -13.73 -1.21
C THR A 331 12.47 -14.53 -2.34
N ASP A 332 12.89 -15.79 -2.48
CA ASP A 332 12.45 -16.69 -3.56
C ASP A 332 10.96 -17.05 -3.38
N GLU A 333 10.53 -17.29 -2.14
CA GLU A 333 9.14 -17.58 -1.79
C GLU A 333 8.23 -16.40 -2.17
N ARG A 334 8.61 -15.17 -1.81
CA ARG A 334 7.87 -13.97 -2.19
C ARG A 334 7.84 -13.77 -3.69
N ASP A 335 8.97 -13.92 -4.36
CA ASP A 335 9.07 -13.70 -5.80
C ASP A 335 8.23 -14.70 -6.58
N ALA A 336 8.21 -15.96 -6.15
CA ALA A 336 7.33 -16.97 -6.72
C ALA A 336 5.85 -16.64 -6.49
N ALA A 337 5.48 -16.21 -5.28
CA ALA A 337 4.09 -15.88 -4.92
C ALA A 337 3.54 -14.65 -5.64
N LEU A 338 4.41 -13.71 -6.04
CA LEU A 338 4.03 -12.43 -6.65
C LEU A 338 4.52 -12.28 -8.11
N GLU A 339 5.01 -13.34 -8.74
CA GLU A 339 5.53 -13.27 -10.13
C GLU A 339 4.44 -12.88 -11.12
N ALA A 340 3.23 -13.41 -10.97
CA ALA A 340 2.12 -13.05 -11.85
C ALA A 340 1.75 -11.56 -11.77
N ASP A 341 1.74 -11.00 -10.55
CA ASP A 341 1.46 -9.57 -10.33
C ASP A 341 2.55 -8.69 -10.96
N TRP A 342 3.81 -9.13 -10.82
CA TRP A 342 4.93 -8.42 -11.42
C TRP A 342 4.86 -8.45 -12.94
N ALA A 343 4.70 -9.64 -13.53
CA ALA A 343 4.67 -9.81 -14.98
C ALA A 343 3.52 -9.02 -15.61
N TYR A 344 2.32 -9.08 -15.01
CA TYR A 344 1.16 -8.32 -15.45
C TYR A 344 1.40 -6.81 -15.37
N THR A 345 1.94 -6.33 -14.23
CA THR A 345 2.22 -4.89 -14.06
C THR A 345 3.32 -4.42 -15.01
N GLU A 346 4.40 -5.20 -15.18
CA GLU A 346 5.49 -4.88 -16.09
C GLU A 346 5.01 -4.81 -17.55
N GLN A 347 4.11 -5.71 -17.96
CA GLN A 347 3.49 -5.66 -19.29
C GLN A 347 2.73 -4.35 -19.52
N ILE A 348 1.90 -3.93 -18.55
CA ILE A 348 1.14 -2.66 -18.66
C ILE A 348 2.07 -1.44 -18.64
N VAL A 349 3.13 -1.47 -17.84
CA VAL A 349 4.10 -0.37 -17.71
C VAL A 349 4.91 -0.18 -18.99
N ARG A 350 5.22 -1.26 -19.70
CA ARG A 350 6.04 -1.23 -20.92
C ARG A 350 5.23 -0.96 -22.21
N GLY A 351 3.92 -1.18 -22.21
CA GLY A 351 3.00 -0.99 -23.34
C GLY A 351 2.89 -2.22 -24.20
#